data_4e99e92495a1087884cfc77265b8f2b4
#
_entry.id   4e99e92495a1087884cfc77265b8f2b4
#
_cell.length_a   1.000
_cell.length_b   1.000
_cell.length_c   1.000
_cell.angle_alpha   90.00
_cell.angle_beta   90.00
_cell.angle_gamma   90.00
#
_symmetry.space_group_name_H-M   'P 1'
#
loop_
_entity.id
_entity.type
_entity.pdbx_description
1 polymer ?
#
loop_
_entity_poly.entity_id
_entity_poly.type
_entity_poly.pdbx_seq_one_letter_code
_entity_poly.pdbx_strand_id
1 'polypeptide(L)'
;MVRCGYMKAADIADRFGSTPLDPGLDPMIVGPQGIFSDAEFFANGRDGSEFRKTAAVMKLVMNGFAGAATIEMGGYDYHGGARAEGEVKDFRAGRCMGACIEYAGRIGVPLMMYVFSDGSLSSNGAIDNSPEGRGKGEWVSDNSSTAGAFFMVFNPAGRAQLRTSPGKTAAQHQQLGYMDGGGSVQRAATPMSNNVNQLVNAVVLNYMALHGEEGLFEGVIPNHGLGNPAMRDSLTAFQPIVTGVIPPLLPTGVPPGL
;
A
#
# COMPACT_ATOMS: atom_id res chain seq x y z
N MET A 1 -8.89 6.98 -30.39
CA MET A 1 -8.45 7.48 -29.09
C MET A 1 -9.39 8.53 -28.48
N VAL A 2 -9.73 9.63 -29.18
CA VAL A 2 -10.60 10.70 -28.65
C VAL A 2 -11.98 10.19 -28.21
N ARG A 3 -12.67 9.39 -29.05
CA ARG A 3 -13.98 8.81 -28.73
C ARG A 3 -13.95 7.96 -27.43
N CYS A 4 -12.91 7.17 -27.23
CA CYS A 4 -12.76 6.36 -26.02
C CYS A 4 -12.58 7.25 -24.77
N GLY A 5 -11.88 8.38 -24.90
CA GLY A 5 -11.76 9.37 -23.82
C GLY A 5 -13.11 9.98 -23.42
N TYR A 6 -13.92 10.37 -24.41
CA TYR A 6 -15.26 10.92 -24.13
C TYR A 6 -16.21 9.91 -23.49
N MET A 7 -16.16 8.64 -23.94
CA MET A 7 -16.98 7.59 -23.33
C MET A 7 -16.60 7.31 -21.88
N LYS A 8 -15.29 7.29 -21.58
CA LYS A 8 -14.81 7.14 -20.20
C LYS A 8 -15.17 8.33 -19.33
N ALA A 9 -15.07 9.55 -19.87
CA ALA A 9 -15.46 10.75 -19.15
C ALA A 9 -16.97 10.79 -18.87
N ALA A 10 -17.80 10.37 -19.82
CA ALA A 10 -19.24 10.25 -19.62
C ALA A 10 -19.59 9.18 -18.56
N ASP A 11 -18.98 8.00 -18.62
CA ASP A 11 -19.19 6.94 -17.62
C ASP A 11 -18.81 7.41 -16.22
N ILE A 12 -17.69 8.11 -16.08
CA ILE A 12 -17.28 8.71 -14.81
C ILE A 12 -18.27 9.79 -14.36
N ALA A 13 -18.72 10.64 -15.24
CA ALA A 13 -19.70 11.67 -14.92
C ALA A 13 -21.05 11.07 -14.48
N ASP A 14 -21.52 10.04 -15.17
CA ASP A 14 -22.77 9.36 -14.83
C ASP A 14 -22.70 8.64 -13.48
N ARG A 15 -21.58 7.99 -13.21
CA ARG A 15 -21.39 7.22 -11.95
C ARG A 15 -21.09 8.10 -10.74
N PHE A 16 -20.40 9.20 -10.93
CA PHE A 16 -19.80 9.99 -9.85
C PHE A 16 -20.11 11.49 -9.90
N GLY A 17 -20.84 11.96 -10.92
CA GLY A 17 -21.05 13.39 -11.17
C GLY A 17 -21.72 14.16 -10.04
N SER A 18 -22.41 13.46 -9.13
CA SER A 18 -23.02 14.04 -7.93
C SER A 18 -22.15 13.91 -6.67
N THR A 19 -21.01 13.22 -6.76
CA THR A 19 -20.14 12.97 -5.60
C THR A 19 -19.16 14.13 -5.45
N PRO A 20 -19.18 14.89 -4.33
CA PRO A 20 -18.17 15.91 -4.07
C PRO A 20 -16.77 15.29 -4.02
N LEU A 21 -15.87 15.73 -4.90
CA LEU A 21 -14.49 15.23 -4.95
C LEU A 21 -13.63 15.83 -3.84
N ASP A 22 -13.97 17.01 -3.36
CA ASP A 22 -13.23 17.65 -2.28
C ASP A 22 -13.38 16.85 -0.97
N PRO A 23 -12.28 16.28 -0.44
CA PRO A 23 -12.33 15.54 0.82
C PRO A 23 -12.68 16.41 2.02
N GLY A 24 -12.44 17.73 1.95
CA GLY A 24 -12.79 18.68 3.00
C GLY A 24 -14.31 18.88 3.18
N LEU A 25 -15.10 18.51 2.17
CA LEU A 25 -16.56 18.54 2.21
C LEU A 25 -17.20 17.20 2.56
N ASP A 26 -16.39 16.18 2.81
CA ASP A 26 -16.87 14.84 3.16
C ASP A 26 -16.92 14.67 4.68
N PRO A 27 -18.10 14.57 5.30
CA PRO A 27 -18.22 14.47 6.75
C PRO A 27 -17.66 13.14 7.32
N MET A 28 -17.45 12.12 6.49
CA MET A 28 -16.75 10.91 6.89
C MET A 28 -15.23 11.15 7.00
N ILE A 29 -14.71 12.12 6.28
CA ILE A 29 -13.27 12.42 6.22
C ILE A 29 -12.91 13.53 7.19
N VAL A 30 -13.67 14.63 7.21
CA VAL A 30 -13.35 15.83 8.00
C VAL A 30 -14.56 16.27 8.83
N GLY A 31 -14.31 16.65 10.08
CA GLY A 31 -15.32 17.19 10.99
C GLY A 31 -15.42 16.42 12.32
N PRO A 32 -16.45 16.69 13.12
CA PRO A 32 -16.59 16.14 14.49
C PRO A 32 -16.66 14.60 14.55
N GLN A 33 -17.17 13.97 13.50
CA GLN A 33 -17.23 12.51 13.34
C GLN A 33 -16.32 12.03 12.18
N GLY A 34 -15.56 12.94 11.60
CA GLY A 34 -14.62 12.69 10.53
C GLY A 34 -13.40 11.89 11.00
N ILE A 35 -12.70 11.32 10.06
CA ILE A 35 -11.40 10.66 10.31
C ILE A 35 -10.38 11.68 10.79
N PHE A 36 -10.37 12.85 10.18
CA PHE A 36 -9.57 13.99 10.63
C PHE A 36 -10.48 15.04 11.28
N SER A 37 -10.07 15.57 12.40
CA SER A 37 -10.67 16.80 12.94
C SER A 37 -10.37 18.00 12.03
N ASP A 38 -11.18 19.04 12.12
CA ASP A 38 -10.92 20.30 11.40
C ASP A 38 -9.54 20.86 11.74
N ALA A 39 -9.13 20.76 13.01
CA ALA A 39 -7.83 21.23 13.48
C ALA A 39 -6.66 20.46 12.83
N GLU A 40 -6.77 19.15 12.65
CA GLU A 40 -5.76 18.33 11.97
C GLU A 40 -5.73 18.62 10.46
N PHE A 41 -6.91 18.61 9.84
CA PHE A 41 -7.02 18.70 8.39
C PHE A 41 -6.60 20.05 7.84
N PHE A 42 -7.03 21.14 8.50
CA PHE A 42 -6.72 22.51 8.07
C PHE A 42 -5.48 23.10 8.74
N ALA A 43 -4.74 22.28 9.52
CA ALA A 43 -3.49 22.71 10.09
C ALA A 43 -2.51 23.22 9.03
N ASN A 44 -1.79 24.28 9.36
CA ASN A 44 -0.64 24.71 8.60
C ASN A 44 0.55 23.77 8.81
N GLY A 45 1.44 23.70 7.83
CA GLY A 45 2.64 22.88 7.93
C GLY A 45 2.50 21.49 7.33
N ARG A 46 3.50 20.66 7.61
CA ARG A 46 3.67 19.37 6.93
C ARG A 46 2.56 18.37 7.28
N ASP A 47 2.16 18.28 8.53
CA ASP A 47 1.15 17.29 8.95
C ASP A 47 -0.18 17.53 8.24
N GLY A 48 -0.74 18.73 8.30
CA GLY A 48 -1.98 19.05 7.61
C GLY A 48 -1.87 18.89 6.08
N SER A 49 -0.71 19.18 5.49
CA SER A 49 -0.47 18.94 4.06
C SER A 49 -0.54 17.46 3.72
N GLU A 50 0.11 16.59 4.51
CA GLU A 50 0.07 15.14 4.29
C GLU A 50 -1.32 14.55 4.55
N PHE A 51 -2.05 15.06 5.53
CA PHE A 51 -3.43 14.62 5.80
C PHE A 51 -4.38 14.98 4.64
N ARG A 52 -4.30 16.19 4.09
CA ARG A 52 -5.08 16.61 2.91
C ARG A 52 -4.75 15.78 1.67
N LYS A 53 -3.45 15.56 1.42
CA LYS A 53 -2.99 14.71 0.31
C LYS A 53 -3.54 13.29 0.46
N THR A 54 -3.40 12.69 1.64
CA THR A 54 -3.91 11.35 1.94
C THR A 54 -5.42 11.28 1.76
N ALA A 55 -6.16 12.26 2.28
CA ALA A 55 -7.61 12.32 2.15
C ALA A 55 -8.07 12.39 0.69
N ALA A 56 -7.41 13.20 -0.13
CA ALA A 56 -7.73 13.28 -1.56
C ALA A 56 -7.48 11.96 -2.28
N VAL A 57 -6.31 11.34 -2.03
CA VAL A 57 -5.94 10.07 -2.68
C VAL A 57 -6.85 8.93 -2.24
N MET A 58 -7.08 8.74 -0.92
CA MET A 58 -7.95 7.66 -0.44
C MET A 58 -9.38 7.80 -0.97
N LYS A 59 -9.93 9.03 -1.04
CA LYS A 59 -11.25 9.27 -1.58
C LYS A 59 -11.33 8.90 -3.06
N LEU A 60 -10.36 9.30 -3.87
CA LEU A 60 -10.34 9.00 -5.31
C LEU A 60 -10.21 7.50 -5.59
N VAL A 61 -9.30 6.81 -4.90
CA VAL A 61 -9.03 5.38 -5.13
C VAL A 61 -10.19 4.52 -4.63
N MET A 62 -10.60 4.71 -3.38
CA MET A 62 -11.57 3.81 -2.76
C MET A 62 -13.01 4.01 -3.28
N ASN A 63 -13.31 5.16 -3.89
CA ASN A 63 -14.59 5.36 -4.58
C ASN A 63 -14.52 5.01 -6.09
N GLY A 64 -13.41 4.45 -6.56
CA GLY A 64 -13.29 3.94 -7.92
C GLY A 64 -13.02 4.99 -9.00
N PHE A 65 -12.66 6.23 -8.63
CA PHE A 65 -12.20 7.25 -9.59
C PHE A 65 -10.80 6.94 -10.14
N ALA A 66 -10.00 6.21 -9.37
CA ALA A 66 -8.69 5.71 -9.77
C ALA A 66 -8.51 4.26 -9.30
N GLY A 67 -7.82 3.43 -10.11
CA GLY A 67 -7.56 2.03 -9.76
C GLY A 67 -6.46 1.86 -8.72
N ALA A 68 -5.52 2.80 -8.67
CA ALA A 68 -4.43 2.87 -7.71
C ALA A 68 -3.88 4.30 -7.65
N ALA A 69 -3.17 4.64 -6.59
CA ALA A 69 -2.43 5.89 -6.48
C ALA A 69 -1.24 5.74 -5.54
N THR A 70 -0.32 6.70 -5.62
CA THR A 70 0.86 6.78 -4.77
C THR A 70 0.80 8.03 -3.91
N ILE A 71 1.17 7.89 -2.64
CA ILE A 71 1.37 8.99 -1.71
C ILE A 71 2.85 9.01 -1.34
N GLU A 72 3.54 10.08 -1.73
CA GLU A 72 4.93 10.30 -1.33
C GLU A 72 4.97 11.20 -0.10
N MET A 73 5.78 10.80 0.90
CA MET A 73 6.06 11.57 2.10
C MET A 73 7.57 11.69 2.27
N GLY A 74 8.11 12.88 2.09
CA GLY A 74 9.55 13.11 2.19
C GLY A 74 10.06 13.33 3.62
N GLY A 75 11.38 13.24 3.76
CA GLY A 75 12.10 13.59 4.98
C GLY A 75 12.22 12.47 6.02
N TYR A 76 12.16 11.22 5.60
CA TYR A 76 12.35 10.02 6.44
C TYR A 76 13.81 9.55 6.52
N ASP A 77 14.73 10.42 6.13
CA ASP A 77 16.16 10.18 6.23
C ASP A 77 16.65 10.46 7.66
N TYR A 78 16.71 9.43 8.49
CA TYR A 78 17.15 9.51 9.88
C TYR A 78 18.20 8.46 10.25
N HIS A 79 19.02 8.08 9.30
CA HIS A 79 20.12 7.11 9.46
C HIS A 79 21.28 7.60 10.34
N GLY A 80 21.34 8.86 10.70
CA GLY A 80 22.38 9.49 11.50
C GLY A 80 22.07 9.60 13.00
N GLY A 81 21.23 8.73 13.57
CA GLY A 81 20.87 8.80 14.99
C GLY A 81 19.72 9.78 15.29
N ALA A 82 19.01 10.28 14.26
CA ALA A 82 17.87 11.22 14.38
C ALA A 82 16.56 10.49 14.67
N ARG A 83 16.57 9.51 15.58
CA ARG A 83 15.44 8.63 15.85
C ARG A 83 14.21 9.37 16.38
N ALA A 84 14.38 10.32 17.28
CA ALA A 84 13.25 11.09 17.82
C ALA A 84 12.50 11.86 16.73
N GLU A 85 13.24 12.41 15.74
CA GLU A 85 12.67 13.03 14.56
C GLU A 85 11.96 12.00 13.67
N GLY A 86 12.57 10.83 13.49
CA GLY A 86 11.98 9.71 12.76
C GLY A 86 10.65 9.25 13.36
N GLU A 87 10.57 9.10 14.67
CA GLU A 87 9.34 8.69 15.36
C GLU A 87 8.16 9.65 15.12
N VAL A 88 8.40 10.96 15.06
CA VAL A 88 7.36 11.94 14.72
C VAL A 88 6.88 11.76 13.28
N LYS A 89 7.80 11.49 12.37
CA LYS A 89 7.47 11.23 10.95
C LYS A 89 6.74 9.91 10.79
N ASP A 90 7.17 8.86 11.49
CA ASP A 90 6.52 7.54 11.49
C ASP A 90 5.10 7.63 12.06
N PHE A 91 4.89 8.44 13.12
CA PHE A 91 3.55 8.71 13.64
C PHE A 91 2.65 9.37 12.58
N ARG A 92 3.16 10.35 11.82
CA ARG A 92 2.43 10.98 10.72
C ARG A 92 2.05 9.98 9.63
N ALA A 93 3.00 9.15 9.19
CA ALA A 93 2.74 8.10 8.21
C ALA A 93 1.71 7.10 8.72
N GLY A 94 1.86 6.65 9.97
CA GLY A 94 0.91 5.76 10.63
C GLY A 94 -0.49 6.35 10.73
N ARG A 95 -0.61 7.66 11.02
CA ARG A 95 -1.89 8.37 11.05
C ARG A 95 -2.55 8.38 9.66
N CYS A 96 -1.79 8.60 8.60
CA CYS A 96 -2.28 8.55 7.22
C CYS A 96 -2.69 7.12 6.81
N MET A 97 -1.90 6.11 7.15
CA MET A 97 -2.25 4.71 6.88
C MET A 97 -3.52 4.30 7.63
N GLY A 98 -3.63 4.68 8.91
CA GLY A 98 -4.82 4.44 9.71
C GLY A 98 -6.06 5.12 9.14
N ALA A 99 -5.92 6.33 8.62
CA ALA A 99 -7.01 7.05 7.94
C ALA A 99 -7.52 6.30 6.72
N CYS A 100 -6.62 5.75 5.91
CA CYS A 100 -6.99 4.94 4.75
C CYS A 100 -7.78 3.67 5.16
N ILE A 101 -7.31 2.96 6.19
CA ILE A 101 -7.99 1.76 6.69
C ILE A 101 -9.37 2.12 7.26
N GLU A 102 -9.46 3.19 8.03
CA GLU A 102 -10.73 3.62 8.61
C GLU A 102 -11.73 4.06 7.55
N TYR A 103 -11.28 4.78 6.53
CA TYR A 103 -12.16 5.17 5.41
C TYR A 103 -12.65 3.94 4.64
N ALA A 104 -11.75 2.99 4.34
CA ALA A 104 -12.13 1.71 3.73
C ALA A 104 -13.19 0.97 4.55
N GLY A 105 -13.02 0.97 5.89
CA GLY A 105 -14.00 0.38 6.80
C GLY A 105 -15.35 1.08 6.79
N ARG A 106 -15.37 2.42 6.77
CA ARG A 106 -16.61 3.23 6.73
C ARG A 106 -17.41 3.02 5.46
N ILE A 107 -16.75 2.85 4.31
CA ILE A 107 -17.43 2.62 3.03
C ILE A 107 -17.53 1.15 2.64
N GLY A 108 -16.99 0.23 3.46
CA GLY A 108 -17.14 -1.21 3.28
C GLY A 108 -16.36 -1.80 2.11
N VAL A 109 -15.19 -1.24 1.76
CA VAL A 109 -14.37 -1.72 0.64
C VAL A 109 -13.07 -2.39 1.13
N PRO A 110 -12.58 -3.44 0.44
CA PRO A 110 -11.27 -3.98 0.72
C PRO A 110 -10.16 -3.01 0.29
N LEU A 111 -9.03 -3.05 0.99
CA LEU A 111 -7.89 -2.18 0.71
C LEU A 111 -6.60 -2.96 0.81
N MET A 112 -5.73 -2.81 -0.19
CA MET A 112 -4.32 -3.17 -0.10
C MET A 112 -3.48 -1.90 -0.14
N MET A 113 -2.60 -1.74 0.83
CA MET A 113 -1.58 -0.68 0.85
C MET A 113 -0.20 -1.32 0.80
N TYR A 114 0.63 -0.85 -0.11
CA TYR A 114 2.04 -1.17 -0.17
C TYR A 114 2.85 0.04 0.30
N VAL A 115 3.66 -0.16 1.34
CA VAL A 115 4.50 0.88 1.93
C VAL A 115 5.95 0.51 1.70
N PHE A 116 6.73 1.43 1.20
CA PHE A 116 8.14 1.22 0.91
C PHE A 116 8.94 2.51 1.10
N SER A 117 10.22 2.37 1.40
CA SER A 117 11.21 3.45 1.40
C SER A 117 12.12 3.32 0.18
N ASP A 118 12.84 4.38 -0.16
CA ASP A 118 13.82 4.43 -1.24
C ASP A 118 15.16 3.77 -0.87
N GLY A 119 15.36 3.49 0.42
CA GLY A 119 16.51 2.77 0.94
C GLY A 119 16.15 1.97 2.18
N SER A 120 17.04 1.11 2.64
CA SER A 120 16.88 0.40 3.90
C SER A 120 18.02 0.71 4.85
N LEU A 121 17.69 0.70 6.13
CA LEU A 121 18.62 0.94 7.22
C LEU A 121 19.13 -0.39 7.75
N SER A 122 20.31 -0.38 8.35
CA SER A 122 20.87 -1.51 9.08
C SER A 122 21.13 -1.09 10.52
N SER A 123 20.88 -1.99 11.47
CA SER A 123 21.27 -1.81 12.87
C SER A 123 22.70 -2.24 13.07
N ASN A 124 23.46 -1.50 13.88
CA ASN A 124 24.78 -1.91 14.38
C ASN A 124 24.70 -2.45 15.80
N GLY A 125 23.50 -2.67 16.35
CA GLY A 125 23.26 -3.07 17.72
C GLY A 125 23.29 -1.92 18.73
N ALA A 126 23.47 -0.68 18.31
CA ALA A 126 23.38 0.47 19.20
C ALA A 126 21.97 0.61 19.78
N ILE A 127 21.94 0.99 21.06
CA ILE A 127 20.69 1.20 21.79
C ILE A 127 20.65 2.65 22.27
N ASP A 128 19.59 3.36 21.94
CA ASP A 128 19.34 4.69 22.44
C ASP A 128 18.72 4.62 23.84
N ASN A 129 19.55 4.86 24.83
CA ASN A 129 19.16 4.88 26.24
C ASN A 129 18.79 6.29 26.76
N SER A 130 18.67 7.28 25.87
CA SER A 130 18.14 8.60 26.24
C SER A 130 16.69 8.51 26.70
N PRO A 131 16.13 9.54 27.36
CA PRO A 131 14.71 9.58 27.68
C PRO A 131 13.79 9.43 26.47
N GLU A 132 14.21 9.93 25.31
CA GLU A 132 13.49 9.81 24.05
C GLU A 132 13.66 8.42 23.43
N GLY A 133 14.83 7.83 23.57
CA GLY A 133 15.18 6.53 23.01
C GLY A 133 14.54 5.33 23.69
N ARG A 134 14.36 5.39 25.00
CA ARG A 134 13.68 4.38 25.81
C ARG A 134 14.21 2.95 25.62
N GLY A 135 15.50 2.80 25.36
CA GLY A 135 16.13 1.50 25.18
C GLY A 135 15.84 0.83 23.82
N LYS A 136 15.37 1.58 22.84
CA LYS A 136 15.12 1.04 21.48
C LYS A 136 16.41 1.02 20.66
N GLY A 137 16.47 0.11 19.67
CA GLY A 137 17.58 0.02 18.72
C GLY A 137 17.64 1.24 17.81
N GLU A 138 18.87 1.60 17.43
CA GLU A 138 19.12 2.65 16.44
C GLU A 138 19.43 2.06 15.06
N TRP A 139 19.02 2.79 14.05
CA TRP A 139 19.37 2.56 12.66
C TRP A 139 20.39 3.61 12.24
N VAL A 140 21.57 3.15 11.86
CA VAL A 140 22.75 4.03 11.72
C VAL A 140 23.41 3.98 10.36
N SER A 141 22.92 3.14 9.46
CA SER A 141 23.44 3.06 8.09
C SER A 141 22.32 3.17 7.08
N ASP A 142 22.64 3.74 5.95
CA ASP A 142 21.79 3.86 4.78
C ASP A 142 22.24 2.86 3.72
N ASN A 143 21.31 2.18 3.09
CA ASN A 143 21.57 1.23 2.01
C ASN A 143 20.67 1.54 0.81
N SER A 144 21.19 2.34 -0.11
CA SER A 144 20.50 2.73 -1.34
C SER A 144 20.23 1.58 -2.32
N SER A 145 20.80 0.40 -2.08
CA SER A 145 20.60 -0.78 -2.95
C SER A 145 19.38 -1.61 -2.57
N THR A 146 18.78 -1.35 -1.43
CA THR A 146 17.62 -2.10 -0.91
C THR A 146 16.61 -1.14 -0.33
N ALA A 147 15.35 -1.54 -0.31
CA ALA A 147 14.28 -0.77 0.29
C ALA A 147 13.62 -1.56 1.42
N GLY A 148 13.30 -0.90 2.52
CA GLY A 148 12.37 -1.42 3.51
C GLY A 148 10.95 -1.35 2.95
N ALA A 149 10.20 -2.46 3.02
CA ALA A 149 8.86 -2.51 2.45
C ALA A 149 7.96 -3.47 3.22
N PHE A 150 6.67 -3.15 3.25
CA PHE A 150 5.63 -4.06 3.72
C PHE A 150 4.31 -3.72 3.03
N PHE A 151 3.37 -4.65 3.02
CA PHE A 151 2.01 -4.34 2.63
C PHE A 151 1.01 -4.76 3.69
N MET A 152 -0.10 -4.05 3.73
CA MET A 152 -1.23 -4.29 4.62
C MET A 152 -2.46 -4.58 3.78
N VAL A 153 -3.26 -5.53 4.25
CA VAL A 153 -4.54 -5.89 3.62
C VAL A 153 -5.64 -5.73 4.64
N PHE A 154 -6.61 -4.90 4.31
CA PHE A 154 -7.86 -4.75 5.05
C PHE A 154 -9.00 -5.40 4.26
N ASN A 155 -9.82 -6.18 4.96
CA ASN A 155 -11.01 -6.80 4.39
C ASN A 155 -12.21 -6.50 5.31
N PRO A 156 -13.24 -5.79 4.82
CA PRO A 156 -14.41 -5.45 5.64
C PRO A 156 -15.25 -6.68 6.05
N ALA A 157 -15.12 -7.78 5.31
CA ALA A 157 -15.81 -9.05 5.64
C ALA A 157 -15.14 -9.86 6.76
N GLY A 158 -14.01 -9.39 7.28
CA GLY A 158 -13.26 -10.05 8.34
C GLY A 158 -11.75 -10.08 8.06
N ARG A 159 -10.96 -10.60 9.00
CA ARG A 159 -9.52 -10.65 8.85
C ARG A 159 -9.09 -11.44 7.62
N ALA A 160 -8.28 -10.85 6.76
CA ALA A 160 -7.67 -11.53 5.62
C ALA A 160 -6.89 -12.77 6.09
N GLN A 161 -7.15 -13.91 5.48
CA GLN A 161 -6.52 -15.17 5.83
C GLN A 161 -5.15 -15.30 5.15
N LEU A 162 -4.17 -15.77 5.90
CA LEU A 162 -2.84 -16.01 5.37
C LEU A 162 -2.83 -17.27 4.49
N ARG A 163 -2.03 -17.22 3.44
CA ARG A 163 -1.83 -18.38 2.57
C ARG A 163 -0.93 -19.40 3.26
N THR A 164 -1.23 -20.66 3.00
CA THR A 164 -0.40 -21.82 3.35
C THR A 164 -0.37 -22.77 2.16
N SER A 165 0.70 -23.52 2.00
CA SER A 165 0.81 -24.57 0.98
C SER A 165 1.57 -25.77 1.54
N PRO A 166 1.53 -26.95 0.89
CA PRO A 166 2.25 -28.11 1.34
C PRO A 166 3.74 -27.82 1.55
N GLY A 167 4.22 -28.08 2.78
CA GLY A 167 5.62 -27.84 3.15
C GLY A 167 5.98 -26.39 3.47
N LYS A 168 5.04 -25.44 3.45
CA LYS A 168 5.28 -24.03 3.80
C LYS A 168 4.25 -23.49 4.77
N THR A 169 4.75 -22.82 5.79
CA THR A 169 3.92 -22.13 6.78
C THR A 169 3.46 -20.76 6.28
N ALA A 170 2.42 -20.19 6.89
CA ALA A 170 1.98 -18.84 6.64
C ALA A 170 3.09 -17.79 6.82
N ALA A 171 3.99 -17.98 7.79
CA ALA A 171 5.12 -17.09 8.02
C ALA A 171 6.11 -17.07 6.83
N GLN A 172 6.34 -18.23 6.20
CA GLN A 172 7.21 -18.32 5.03
C GLN A 172 6.61 -17.64 3.78
N HIS A 173 5.29 -17.67 3.65
CA HIS A 173 4.60 -16.94 2.57
C HIS A 173 4.61 -15.42 2.74
N GLN A 174 4.79 -14.92 3.97
CA GLN A 174 4.83 -13.49 4.24
C GLN A 174 6.20 -12.86 4.02
N GLN A 175 7.26 -13.66 3.96
CA GLN A 175 8.64 -13.16 3.85
C GLN A 175 9.05 -12.99 2.39
N LEU A 176 8.79 -11.80 1.84
CA LEU A 176 9.30 -11.39 0.53
C LEU A 176 10.78 -11.04 0.56
N GLY A 177 11.33 -10.73 1.74
CA GLY A 177 12.71 -10.51 2.09
C GLY A 177 12.84 -10.49 3.60
N TYR A 178 14.06 -10.49 4.14
CA TYR A 178 14.27 -10.46 5.59
C TYR A 178 15.62 -9.86 5.98
N MET A 179 15.75 -9.52 7.25
CA MET A 179 17.01 -9.17 7.91
C MET A 179 17.52 -10.38 8.70
N ASP A 180 18.83 -10.50 8.85
CA ASP A 180 19.43 -11.49 9.76
C ASP A 180 19.29 -11.07 11.24
N GLY A 181 19.75 -11.93 12.13
CA GLY A 181 19.71 -11.68 13.58
C GLY A 181 20.54 -10.46 14.04
N GLY A 182 21.44 -9.96 13.22
CA GLY A 182 22.23 -8.75 13.45
C GLY A 182 21.57 -7.48 12.89
N GLY A 183 20.39 -7.60 12.26
CA GLY A 183 19.69 -6.47 11.67
C GLY A 183 20.16 -6.10 10.26
N SER A 184 20.98 -6.93 9.61
CA SER A 184 21.45 -6.68 8.25
C SER A 184 20.50 -7.25 7.20
N VAL A 185 20.21 -6.45 6.16
CA VAL A 185 19.33 -6.84 5.05
C VAL A 185 19.97 -7.99 4.25
N GLN A 186 19.21 -9.04 4.02
CA GLN A 186 19.65 -10.18 3.21
C GLN A 186 19.37 -9.93 1.72
N ARG A 187 20.45 -9.72 0.95
CA ARG A 187 20.39 -9.23 -0.44
C ARG A 187 20.12 -10.30 -1.50
N ALA A 188 20.08 -11.56 -1.13
CA ALA A 188 19.92 -12.69 -2.04
C ALA A 188 18.93 -13.74 -1.53
N ALA A 189 18.10 -13.38 -0.56
CA ALA A 189 17.19 -14.30 0.10
C ALA A 189 16.06 -14.78 -0.81
N THR A 190 15.57 -13.89 -1.67
CA THR A 190 14.45 -14.13 -2.58
C THR A 190 14.69 -13.39 -3.91
N PRO A 191 13.93 -13.67 -4.98
CA PRO A 191 14.04 -12.92 -6.24
C PRO A 191 13.86 -11.40 -6.09
N MET A 192 13.13 -10.94 -5.07
CA MET A 192 12.90 -9.52 -4.81
C MET A 192 14.04 -8.85 -4.05
N SER A 193 14.89 -9.64 -3.37
CA SER A 193 15.98 -9.10 -2.59
C SER A 193 16.94 -8.29 -3.46
N ASN A 194 17.15 -7.02 -3.10
CA ASN A 194 17.98 -6.08 -3.86
C ASN A 194 17.56 -5.91 -5.34
N ASN A 195 16.26 -6.08 -5.64
CA ASN A 195 15.72 -5.99 -7.00
C ASN A 195 14.32 -5.36 -6.99
N VAL A 196 14.28 -4.05 -7.24
CA VAL A 196 13.03 -3.26 -7.22
C VAL A 196 12.02 -3.74 -8.25
N ASN A 197 12.46 -4.12 -9.45
CA ASN A 197 11.55 -4.61 -10.49
C ASN A 197 10.87 -5.91 -10.07
N GLN A 198 11.60 -6.82 -9.45
CA GLN A 198 11.02 -8.06 -8.93
C GLN A 198 10.10 -7.81 -7.73
N LEU A 199 10.43 -6.82 -6.91
CA LEU A 199 9.55 -6.41 -5.81
C LEU A 199 8.21 -5.89 -6.34
N VAL A 200 8.22 -5.04 -7.37
CA VAL A 200 6.98 -4.57 -8.02
C VAL A 200 6.19 -5.74 -8.60
N ASN A 201 6.85 -6.68 -9.27
CA ASN A 201 6.19 -7.88 -9.79
C ASN A 201 5.55 -8.72 -8.66
N ALA A 202 6.22 -8.86 -7.52
CA ALA A 202 5.67 -9.56 -6.36
C ALA A 202 4.46 -8.83 -5.74
N VAL A 203 4.47 -7.49 -5.71
CA VAL A 203 3.32 -6.69 -5.26
C VAL A 203 2.11 -6.90 -6.19
N VAL A 204 2.32 -6.87 -7.50
CA VAL A 204 1.24 -7.14 -8.48
C VAL A 204 0.73 -8.58 -8.35
N LEU A 205 1.61 -9.57 -8.19
CA LEU A 205 1.22 -10.96 -7.93
C LEU A 205 0.30 -11.07 -6.69
N ASN A 206 0.69 -10.41 -5.60
CA ASN A 206 -0.11 -10.42 -4.37
C ASN A 206 -1.45 -9.67 -4.53
N TYR A 207 -1.48 -8.57 -5.28
CA TYR A 207 -2.73 -7.90 -5.61
C TYR A 207 -3.67 -8.81 -6.42
N MET A 208 -3.15 -9.48 -7.46
CA MET A 208 -3.93 -10.44 -8.24
C MET A 208 -4.42 -11.62 -7.38
N ALA A 209 -3.59 -12.10 -6.44
CA ALA A 209 -3.98 -13.17 -5.53
C ALA A 209 -5.14 -12.79 -4.61
N LEU A 210 -5.24 -11.53 -4.18
CA LEU A 210 -6.40 -11.05 -3.43
C LEU A 210 -7.71 -11.12 -4.22
N HIS A 211 -7.62 -11.16 -5.55
CA HIS A 211 -8.75 -11.35 -6.46
C HIS A 211 -8.91 -12.81 -6.93
N GLY A 212 -8.05 -13.74 -6.49
CA GLY A 212 -8.03 -15.12 -6.98
C GLY A 212 -7.56 -15.26 -8.42
N GLU A 213 -6.81 -14.29 -8.92
CA GLU A 213 -6.35 -14.16 -10.31
C GLU A 213 -4.85 -14.43 -10.47
N GLU A 214 -4.16 -14.91 -9.45
CA GLU A 214 -2.71 -15.18 -9.50
C GLU A 214 -2.32 -16.17 -10.61
N GLY A 215 -3.25 -17.04 -11.02
CA GLY A 215 -3.06 -17.97 -12.15
C GLY A 215 -2.90 -17.27 -13.49
N LEU A 216 -3.36 -16.03 -13.63
CA LEU A 216 -3.25 -15.22 -14.84
C LEU A 216 -1.95 -14.40 -14.90
N PHE A 217 -1.19 -14.38 -13.80
CA PHE A 217 -0.05 -13.47 -13.62
C PHE A 217 0.99 -13.57 -14.75
N GLU A 218 1.35 -14.78 -15.17
CA GLU A 218 2.33 -15.02 -16.25
C GLU A 218 1.85 -14.49 -17.62
N GLY A 219 0.54 -14.52 -17.84
CA GLY A 219 -0.06 -13.94 -19.05
C GLY A 219 -0.09 -12.41 -19.02
N VAL A 220 -0.20 -11.82 -17.84
CA VAL A 220 -0.24 -10.35 -17.65
C VAL A 220 1.18 -9.77 -17.65
N ILE A 221 2.12 -10.43 -16.99
CA ILE A 221 3.52 -9.99 -16.90
C ILE A 221 4.43 -11.14 -17.37
N PRO A 222 4.59 -11.33 -18.68
CA PRO A 222 5.50 -12.34 -19.20
C PRO A 222 6.95 -12.00 -18.82
N ASN A 223 7.76 -13.03 -18.59
CA ASN A 223 9.18 -12.88 -18.18
C ASN A 223 9.39 -12.14 -16.86
N HIS A 224 8.47 -12.26 -15.95
CA HIS A 224 8.43 -11.56 -14.66
C HIS A 224 9.62 -11.88 -13.71
N GLY A 225 10.38 -12.97 -13.93
CA GLY A 225 11.56 -13.33 -13.11
C GLY A 225 11.25 -13.85 -11.70
N LEU A 226 9.99 -14.03 -11.30
CA LEU A 226 9.60 -14.57 -9.99
C LEU A 226 9.66 -16.11 -9.89
N GLY A 227 10.17 -16.76 -10.92
CA GLY A 227 10.32 -18.21 -10.95
C GLY A 227 9.06 -18.97 -11.39
N ASN A 228 9.06 -20.26 -11.13
CA ASN A 228 7.99 -21.18 -11.50
C ASN A 228 6.73 -21.01 -10.62
N PRO A 229 5.60 -21.68 -10.94
CA PRO A 229 4.38 -21.57 -10.15
C PRO A 229 4.53 -21.89 -8.65
N ALA A 230 5.38 -22.85 -8.28
CA ALA A 230 5.62 -23.19 -6.88
C ALA A 230 6.38 -22.07 -6.14
N MET A 231 7.29 -21.38 -6.81
CA MET A 231 7.96 -20.19 -6.27
C MET A 231 6.94 -19.05 -6.12
N ARG A 232 6.14 -18.77 -7.14
CA ARG A 232 5.11 -17.73 -7.07
C ARG A 232 4.10 -17.98 -5.95
N ASP A 233 3.68 -19.23 -5.76
CA ASP A 233 2.84 -19.62 -4.62
C ASP A 233 3.50 -19.24 -3.30
N SER A 234 4.78 -19.52 -3.14
CA SER A 234 5.52 -19.18 -1.92
C SER A 234 5.73 -17.67 -1.69
N LEU A 235 5.57 -16.86 -2.72
CA LEU A 235 5.66 -15.39 -2.66
C LEU A 235 4.28 -14.72 -2.51
N THR A 236 3.23 -15.51 -2.35
CA THR A 236 1.85 -15.03 -2.18
C THR A 236 1.45 -15.12 -0.70
N ALA A 237 1.14 -14.00 -0.08
CA ALA A 237 0.96 -13.91 1.37
C ALA A 237 -0.47 -14.20 1.85
N PHE A 238 -1.49 -13.90 1.04
CA PHE A 238 -2.89 -13.98 1.46
C PHE A 238 -3.74 -14.85 0.55
N GLN A 239 -4.81 -15.38 1.15
CA GLN A 239 -5.92 -15.96 0.42
C GLN A 239 -6.73 -14.87 -0.29
N PRO A 240 -7.52 -15.19 -1.34
CA PRO A 240 -8.43 -14.25 -1.96
C PRO A 240 -9.41 -13.61 -0.96
N ILE A 241 -9.65 -12.32 -1.09
CA ILE A 241 -10.62 -11.55 -0.30
C ILE A 241 -11.73 -10.96 -1.18
N VAL A 242 -11.48 -10.77 -2.47
CA VAL A 242 -12.47 -10.33 -3.44
C VAL A 242 -13.13 -11.57 -4.03
N THR A 243 -14.45 -11.66 -3.88
CA THR A 243 -15.25 -12.78 -4.43
C THR A 243 -16.19 -12.25 -5.50
N GLY A 244 -16.35 -13.03 -6.57
CA GLY A 244 -17.25 -12.71 -7.67
C GLY A 244 -16.51 -12.22 -8.92
N VAL A 245 -17.28 -12.04 -10.00
CA VAL A 245 -16.76 -11.51 -11.25
C VAL A 245 -16.62 -10.00 -11.11
N ILE A 246 -15.40 -9.48 -11.28
CA ILE A 246 -15.19 -8.03 -11.40
C ILE A 246 -15.78 -7.62 -12.75
N PRO A 247 -16.86 -6.83 -12.79
CA PRO A 247 -17.40 -6.41 -14.07
C PRO A 247 -16.33 -5.58 -14.80
N PRO A 248 -16.20 -5.75 -16.14
CA PRO A 248 -15.27 -4.93 -16.89
C PRO A 248 -15.59 -3.45 -16.65
N LEU A 249 -14.58 -2.65 -16.39
CA LEU A 249 -14.69 -1.20 -16.14
C LEU A 249 -15.24 -0.41 -17.34
N LEU A 250 -15.43 -1.07 -18.46
CA LEU A 250 -16.02 -0.49 -19.68
C LEU A 250 -17.18 -1.38 -20.12
N PRO A 251 -18.29 -0.80 -20.52
CA PRO A 251 -19.32 -1.55 -21.21
C PRO A 251 -18.71 -2.18 -22.45
N THR A 252 -18.79 -3.50 -22.57
CA THR A 252 -18.38 -4.24 -23.76
C THR A 252 -19.35 -4.08 -24.92
N GLY A 253 -20.25 -3.09 -24.86
CA GLY A 253 -21.25 -2.79 -25.86
C GLY A 253 -21.14 -1.39 -26.43
N VAL A 254 -21.10 -1.28 -27.75
CA VAL A 254 -21.50 -0.05 -28.44
C VAL A 254 -22.96 0.19 -28.05
N PRO A 255 -23.36 1.38 -27.58
CA PRO A 255 -24.76 1.67 -27.34
C PRO A 255 -25.53 1.37 -28.62
N PRO A 256 -26.68 0.67 -28.57
CA PRO A 256 -27.49 0.50 -29.74
C PRO A 256 -27.97 1.90 -30.16
N GLY A 257 -27.49 2.39 -31.29
CA GLY A 257 -28.00 3.61 -31.92
C GLY A 257 -27.04 4.79 -32.06
N LEU A 258 -25.75 4.58 -32.29
CA LEU A 258 -24.89 5.60 -32.90
C LEU A 258 -24.19 5.06 -34.14
#